data_4760c6bbe20fcb812ee6580dce061a78
#
_entry.id   4760c6bbe20fcb812ee6580dce061a78
#
_cell.length_a   1.000
_cell.length_b   1.000
_cell.length_c   1.000
_cell.angle_alpha   90.00
_cell.angle_beta   90.00
_cell.angle_gamma   90.00
#
_symmetry.space_group_name_H-M   'P 1'
#
loop_
_entity.id
_entity.type
_entity.pdbx_description
1 polymer ?
#
loop_
_entity_poly.entity_id
_entity_poly.type
_entity_poly.pdbx_seq_one_letter_code
_entity_poly.pdbx_strand_id
1 'polypeptide(L)'
;TLFRSYRHVDGRDINEICENIQMYQEMGITHLRCQCGGYGGLPYGQTPETAPEGAHDGLYLDSKKYIRDTIQLFEQIRAKIGYDMQLVHDVHERIAPADAVALAKGLEPFDLFFLEDPVPLEQLSWLRNLRQQTSIPIAQGELFNNPYEWRTVIAEQLIDFIRVHISQVGGITPARKLQIFAEQFGVRTAWHGPGDMSPLAHAANIHIDLAAQNFGVQEWSGIEPPNFVIQELKGPHGALLDVFPGM
;
A
#
# COMPACT_ATOMS: atom_id res chain seq x y z
N THR A 1 5.00 -9.18 20.88
CA THR A 1 4.65 -8.01 20.04
C THR A 1 4.13 -8.55 18.74
N LEU A 2 2.86 -8.31 18.42
CA LEU A 2 2.31 -8.70 17.12
C LEU A 2 3.08 -7.91 16.03
N PHE A 3 3.60 -8.62 15.05
CA PHE A 3 4.24 -8.02 13.88
C PHE A 3 3.18 -7.20 13.12
N ARG A 4 3.41 -5.89 12.92
CA ARG A 4 2.45 -5.02 12.24
C ARG A 4 2.43 -5.32 10.74
N SER A 5 1.28 -5.73 10.24
CA SER A 5 1.03 -5.87 8.81
C SER A 5 -0.30 -5.24 8.45
N TYR A 6 -0.44 -4.76 7.22
CA TYR A 6 -1.74 -4.37 6.71
C TYR A 6 -2.24 -5.36 5.66
N ARG A 7 -3.56 -5.50 5.61
CA ARG A 7 -4.29 -6.36 4.70
C ARG A 7 -5.08 -5.54 3.70
N HIS A 8 -5.32 -6.12 2.54
CA HIS A 8 -6.21 -5.54 1.55
C HIS A 8 -7.65 -5.88 1.90
N VAL A 9 -8.47 -4.85 1.99
CA VAL A 9 -9.91 -4.94 2.19
C VAL A 9 -10.57 -4.39 0.95
N ASP A 10 -10.85 -5.28 0.02
CA ASP A 10 -11.60 -4.99 -1.18
C ASP A 10 -13.05 -5.42 -0.98
N GLY A 11 -13.96 -4.78 -1.70
CA GLY A 11 -15.37 -5.14 -1.70
C GLY A 11 -16.08 -4.48 -2.88
N ARG A 12 -17.20 -5.05 -3.28
CA ARG A 12 -18.05 -4.52 -4.36
C ARG A 12 -18.79 -3.26 -3.94
N ASP A 13 -19.08 -3.17 -2.65
CA ASP A 13 -19.76 -2.04 -2.03
C ASP A 13 -19.30 -1.83 -0.58
N ILE A 14 -19.80 -0.78 0.04
CA ILE A 14 -19.44 -0.38 1.41
C ILE A 14 -19.82 -1.44 2.46
N ASN A 15 -20.88 -2.21 2.24
CA ASN A 15 -21.30 -3.20 3.23
C ASN A 15 -20.32 -4.36 3.25
N GLU A 16 -19.95 -4.89 2.08
CA GLU A 16 -18.94 -5.93 1.93
C GLU A 16 -17.58 -5.47 2.50
N ILE A 17 -17.17 -4.24 2.23
CA ILE A 17 -15.94 -3.67 2.82
C ILE A 17 -16.00 -3.66 4.35
N CYS A 18 -17.12 -3.21 4.93
CA CYS A 18 -17.27 -3.17 6.38
C CYS A 18 -17.33 -4.58 7.02
N GLU A 19 -17.95 -5.55 6.35
CA GLU A 19 -17.94 -6.95 6.78
C GLU A 19 -16.52 -7.52 6.77
N ASN A 20 -15.75 -7.26 5.71
CA ASN A 20 -14.36 -7.67 5.62
C ASN A 20 -13.48 -6.99 6.67
N ILE A 21 -13.71 -5.70 6.98
CA ILE A 21 -13.02 -4.99 8.07
C ILE A 21 -13.28 -5.70 9.41
N GLN A 22 -14.53 -6.03 9.70
CA GLN A 22 -14.89 -6.73 10.94
C GLN A 22 -14.22 -8.09 11.05
N MET A 23 -14.22 -8.86 9.97
CA MET A 23 -13.52 -10.14 9.90
C MET A 23 -12.03 -10.00 10.25
N TYR A 24 -11.33 -9.03 9.65
CA TYR A 24 -9.92 -8.80 9.95
C TYR A 24 -9.69 -8.28 11.37
N GLN A 25 -10.61 -7.46 11.88
CA GLN A 25 -10.56 -6.99 13.27
C GLN A 25 -10.67 -8.15 14.27
N GLU A 26 -11.55 -9.11 14.01
CA GLU A 26 -11.69 -10.35 14.81
C GLU A 26 -10.42 -11.21 14.77
N MET A 27 -9.68 -11.17 13.65
CA MET A 27 -8.37 -11.82 13.51
C MET A 27 -7.23 -11.06 14.21
N GLY A 28 -7.51 -9.90 14.82
CA GLY A 28 -6.53 -9.06 15.49
C GLY A 28 -5.68 -8.20 14.56
N ILE A 29 -6.07 -8.06 13.29
CA ILE A 29 -5.41 -7.18 12.32
C ILE A 29 -5.93 -5.77 12.52
N THR A 30 -5.01 -4.81 12.61
CA THR A 30 -5.34 -3.41 12.96
C THR A 30 -5.09 -2.42 11.82
N HIS A 31 -4.42 -2.82 10.75
CA HIS A 31 -4.08 -1.95 9.62
C HIS A 31 -4.70 -2.53 8.35
N LEU A 32 -5.46 -1.73 7.62
CA LEU A 32 -6.25 -2.18 6.48
C LEU A 32 -6.17 -1.19 5.32
N ARG A 33 -5.85 -1.69 4.11
CA ARG A 33 -5.99 -0.93 2.88
C ARG A 33 -7.41 -1.10 2.35
N CYS A 34 -8.18 -0.02 2.35
CA CYS A 34 -9.59 -0.02 1.95
C CYS A 34 -9.76 0.48 0.52
N GLN A 35 -10.48 -0.28 -0.29
CA GLN A 35 -10.75 0.02 -1.69
C GLN A 35 -12.09 -0.57 -2.13
N CYS A 36 -12.89 0.20 -2.87
CA CYS A 36 -14.16 -0.26 -3.42
C CYS A 36 -14.00 -0.58 -4.90
N GLY A 37 -14.28 -1.84 -5.28
CA GLY A 37 -14.02 -2.33 -6.62
C GLY A 37 -12.52 -2.30 -6.94
N GLY A 38 -12.08 -2.63 -8.11
CA GLY A 38 -10.66 -2.46 -8.50
C GLY A 38 -10.20 -1.00 -8.43
N TYR A 39 -8.99 -0.73 -8.83
CA TYR A 39 -8.44 0.62 -8.92
C TYR A 39 -9.31 1.51 -9.82
N GLY A 40 -9.99 2.49 -9.25
CA GLY A 40 -10.94 3.36 -9.95
C GLY A 40 -12.42 3.02 -9.71
N GLY A 41 -12.72 2.09 -8.78
CA GLY A 41 -14.09 1.79 -8.35
C GLY A 41 -14.82 0.80 -9.25
N LEU A 42 -14.11 0.13 -10.17
CA LEU A 42 -14.66 -0.93 -11.02
C LEU A 42 -13.76 -2.15 -10.97
N PRO A 43 -14.32 -3.36 -11.12
CA PRO A 43 -13.52 -4.57 -11.33
C PRO A 43 -12.56 -4.41 -12.49
N TYR A 44 -11.42 -5.10 -12.41
CA TYR A 44 -10.46 -5.11 -13.52
C TYR A 44 -11.11 -5.51 -14.84
N GLY A 45 -10.79 -4.77 -15.92
CA GLY A 45 -11.29 -5.06 -17.26
C GLY A 45 -12.69 -4.53 -17.55
N GLN A 46 -13.34 -3.82 -16.63
CA GLN A 46 -14.63 -3.17 -16.90
C GLN A 46 -14.44 -1.70 -17.32
N THR A 47 -15.20 -1.29 -18.31
CA THR A 47 -15.27 0.09 -18.78
C THR A 47 -16.42 0.81 -18.05
N PRO A 48 -16.20 1.97 -17.40
CA PRO A 48 -17.27 2.72 -16.79
C PRO A 48 -18.28 3.21 -17.84
N GLU A 49 -19.55 3.31 -17.45
CA GLU A 49 -20.60 3.86 -18.32
C GLU A 49 -20.30 5.29 -18.81
N THR A 50 -19.48 6.03 -18.05
CA THR A 50 -19.03 7.39 -18.38
C THR A 50 -17.82 7.43 -19.33
N ALA A 51 -17.29 6.27 -19.72
CA ALA A 51 -16.15 6.24 -20.63
C ALA A 51 -16.52 6.81 -22.00
N PRO A 52 -15.60 7.53 -22.67
CA PRO A 52 -15.82 7.99 -24.05
C PRO A 52 -16.08 6.83 -24.99
N GLU A 53 -16.87 7.08 -26.04
CA GLU A 53 -17.08 6.10 -27.11
C GLU A 53 -15.73 5.64 -27.70
N GLY A 54 -15.53 4.35 -27.80
CA GLY A 54 -14.29 3.75 -28.29
C GLY A 54 -13.17 3.64 -27.28
N ALA A 55 -13.41 3.95 -25.99
CA ALA A 55 -12.44 3.68 -24.94
C ALA A 55 -12.18 2.17 -24.81
N HIS A 56 -10.91 1.78 -24.61
CA HIS A 56 -10.55 0.40 -24.32
C HIS A 56 -11.02 -0.02 -22.93
N ASP A 57 -11.50 -1.25 -22.82
CA ASP A 57 -11.96 -1.81 -21.55
C ASP A 57 -10.88 -1.69 -20.46
N GLY A 58 -11.30 -1.17 -19.30
CA GLY A 58 -10.44 -1.04 -18.12
C GLY A 58 -9.35 0.04 -18.18
N LEU A 59 -9.23 0.80 -19.27
CA LEU A 59 -8.21 1.85 -19.41
C LEU A 59 -8.72 3.26 -19.08
N TYR A 60 -10.03 3.47 -19.05
CA TYR A 60 -10.59 4.78 -18.73
C TYR A 60 -10.81 4.95 -17.25
N LEU A 61 -10.27 6.04 -16.69
CA LEU A 61 -10.50 6.47 -15.30
C LEU A 61 -11.07 7.89 -15.29
N ASP A 62 -12.29 8.04 -14.77
CA ASP A 62 -12.82 9.36 -14.39
C ASP A 62 -12.25 9.76 -13.02
N SER A 63 -11.16 10.53 -13.02
CA SER A 63 -10.47 10.92 -11.79
C SER A 63 -11.35 11.76 -10.85
N LYS A 64 -12.27 12.56 -11.37
CA LYS A 64 -13.17 13.35 -10.53
C LYS A 64 -14.22 12.49 -9.84
N LYS A 65 -14.75 11.50 -10.54
CA LYS A 65 -15.64 10.51 -9.93
C LYS A 65 -14.89 9.68 -8.88
N TYR A 66 -13.71 9.17 -9.22
CA TYR A 66 -12.86 8.42 -8.31
C TYR A 66 -12.60 9.17 -6.99
N ILE A 67 -12.22 10.45 -7.06
CA ILE A 67 -11.97 11.27 -5.87
C ILE A 67 -13.23 11.36 -4.99
N ARG A 68 -14.38 11.68 -5.58
CA ARG A 68 -15.65 11.79 -4.83
C ARG A 68 -16.03 10.47 -4.18
N ASP A 69 -15.95 9.38 -4.93
CA ASP A 69 -16.34 8.04 -4.46
C ASP A 69 -15.40 7.56 -3.35
N THR A 70 -14.10 7.85 -3.46
CA THR A 70 -13.11 7.50 -2.43
C THR A 70 -13.35 8.28 -1.13
N ILE A 71 -13.58 9.59 -1.21
CA ILE A 71 -13.90 10.42 -0.04
C ILE A 71 -15.19 9.90 0.65
N GLN A 72 -16.23 9.63 -0.13
CA GLN A 72 -17.47 9.07 0.40
C GLN A 72 -17.29 7.69 1.02
N LEU A 73 -16.45 6.84 0.44
CA LEU A 73 -16.10 5.54 0.99
C LEU A 73 -15.52 5.67 2.40
N PHE A 74 -14.51 6.52 2.58
CA PHE A 74 -13.86 6.71 3.89
C PHE A 74 -14.78 7.36 4.92
N GLU A 75 -15.62 8.30 4.50
CA GLU A 75 -16.68 8.86 5.34
C GLU A 75 -17.61 7.78 5.88
N GLN A 76 -18.10 6.90 5.01
CA GLN A 76 -19.00 5.81 5.38
C GLN A 76 -18.30 4.74 6.23
N ILE A 77 -17.04 4.39 5.92
CA ILE A 77 -16.26 3.47 6.76
C ILE A 77 -16.12 4.05 8.16
N ARG A 78 -15.64 5.29 8.30
CA ARG A 78 -15.45 5.92 9.62
C ARG A 78 -16.75 6.07 10.40
N ALA A 79 -17.86 6.34 9.73
CA ALA A 79 -19.18 6.39 10.37
C ALA A 79 -19.62 5.03 10.95
N LYS A 80 -19.20 3.91 10.34
CA LYS A 80 -19.57 2.56 10.77
C LYS A 80 -18.60 1.95 11.80
N ILE A 81 -17.29 2.12 11.61
CA ILE A 81 -16.26 1.43 12.44
C ILE A 81 -15.52 2.36 13.39
N GLY A 82 -15.69 3.69 13.31
CA GLY A 82 -14.93 4.64 14.11
C GLY A 82 -13.46 4.75 13.70
N TYR A 83 -12.58 5.05 14.68
CA TYR A 83 -11.17 5.39 14.43
C TYR A 83 -10.16 4.39 15.06
N ASP A 84 -10.63 3.28 15.60
CA ASP A 84 -9.75 2.28 16.25
C ASP A 84 -8.86 1.53 15.24
N MET A 85 -9.32 1.44 13.98
CA MET A 85 -8.57 0.81 12.91
C MET A 85 -7.72 1.81 12.14
N GLN A 86 -6.49 1.42 11.81
CA GLN A 86 -5.59 2.18 10.96
C GLN A 86 -5.91 1.92 9.49
N LEU A 87 -6.33 2.94 8.77
CA LEU A 87 -6.77 2.80 7.38
C LEU A 87 -5.74 3.35 6.41
N VAL A 88 -5.56 2.65 5.32
CA VAL A 88 -4.69 3.01 4.19
C VAL A 88 -5.55 3.11 2.94
N HIS A 89 -5.21 4.04 2.05
CA HIS A 89 -5.73 4.08 0.69
C HIS A 89 -4.60 4.13 -0.31
N ASP A 90 -4.68 3.27 -1.31
CA ASP A 90 -3.71 3.18 -2.40
C ASP A 90 -4.25 3.85 -3.66
N VAL A 91 -3.59 4.91 -4.10
CA VAL A 91 -3.91 5.63 -5.33
C VAL A 91 -3.34 4.90 -6.54
N HIS A 92 -2.25 4.15 -6.33
CA HIS A 92 -1.59 3.36 -7.35
C HIS A 92 -1.17 4.18 -8.57
N GLU A 93 -0.72 5.42 -8.33
CA GLU A 93 -0.17 6.36 -9.34
C GLU A 93 -1.12 6.70 -10.50
N ARG A 94 -2.44 6.46 -10.37
CA ARG A 94 -3.40 6.47 -11.48
C ARG A 94 -3.99 7.83 -11.81
N ILE A 95 -3.87 8.81 -10.93
CA ILE A 95 -4.45 10.14 -11.12
C ILE A 95 -3.37 11.19 -11.35
N ALA A 96 -3.76 12.29 -11.99
CA ALA A 96 -2.85 13.42 -12.16
C ALA A 96 -2.43 13.99 -10.79
N PRO A 97 -1.20 14.51 -10.64
CA PRO A 97 -0.73 15.04 -9.36
C PRO A 97 -1.61 16.13 -8.73
N ALA A 98 -2.24 16.97 -9.54
CA ALA A 98 -3.21 17.96 -9.04
C ALA A 98 -4.46 17.30 -8.42
N ASP A 99 -4.91 16.18 -9.00
CA ASP A 99 -6.01 15.37 -8.48
C ASP A 99 -5.61 14.61 -7.21
N ALA A 100 -4.34 14.17 -7.12
CA ALA A 100 -3.79 13.57 -5.90
C ALA A 100 -3.80 14.57 -4.72
N VAL A 101 -3.49 15.85 -4.97
CA VAL A 101 -3.62 16.91 -3.95
C VAL A 101 -5.08 17.08 -3.52
N ALA A 102 -6.01 17.09 -4.47
CA ALA A 102 -7.45 17.24 -4.16
C ALA A 102 -7.97 16.05 -3.33
N LEU A 103 -7.56 14.82 -3.71
CA LEU A 103 -7.90 13.60 -2.97
C LEU A 103 -7.33 13.64 -1.55
N ALA A 104 -6.04 13.93 -1.39
CA ALA A 104 -5.39 13.98 -0.09
C ALA A 104 -6.09 14.97 0.85
N LYS A 105 -6.40 16.17 0.38
CA LYS A 105 -7.16 17.18 1.17
C LYS A 105 -8.56 16.68 1.56
N GLY A 106 -9.24 15.98 0.67
CA GLY A 106 -10.56 15.42 0.96
C GLY A 106 -10.52 14.26 1.95
N LEU A 107 -9.41 13.56 2.05
CA LEU A 107 -9.23 12.42 2.96
C LEU A 107 -8.70 12.81 4.35
N GLU A 108 -8.19 14.03 4.56
CA GLU A 108 -7.67 14.48 5.87
C GLU A 108 -8.60 14.23 7.06
N PRO A 109 -9.94 14.44 6.96
CA PRO A 109 -10.85 14.23 8.09
C PRO A 109 -10.92 12.76 8.56
N PHE A 110 -10.44 11.82 7.76
CA PHE A 110 -10.59 10.39 8.04
C PHE A 110 -9.37 9.74 8.67
N ASP A 111 -8.34 10.50 9.04
CA ASP A 111 -7.17 10.05 9.79
C ASP A 111 -6.55 8.76 9.22
N LEU A 112 -6.08 8.83 7.97
CA LEU A 112 -5.42 7.71 7.31
C LEU A 112 -4.05 7.46 7.93
N PHE A 113 -3.69 6.20 8.08
CA PHE A 113 -2.34 5.78 8.46
C PHE A 113 -1.29 6.23 7.43
N PHE A 114 -1.63 6.13 6.14
CA PHE A 114 -0.97 6.81 5.03
C PHE A 114 -1.82 6.78 3.75
N LEU A 115 -1.49 7.68 2.84
CA LEU A 115 -1.90 7.66 1.44
C LEU A 115 -0.76 7.04 0.63
N GLU A 116 -1.07 5.96 -0.09
CA GLU A 116 -0.11 5.11 -0.79
C GLU A 116 -0.03 5.52 -2.26
N ASP A 117 1.20 5.62 -2.76
CA ASP A 117 1.60 5.91 -4.15
C ASP A 117 0.71 6.96 -4.85
N PRO A 118 0.63 8.19 -4.25
CA PRO A 118 -0.28 9.23 -4.76
C PRO A 118 0.15 9.87 -6.07
N VAL A 119 1.44 9.80 -6.43
CA VAL A 119 1.97 10.44 -7.65
C VAL A 119 2.82 9.46 -8.44
N PRO A 120 2.78 9.52 -9.79
CA PRO A 120 3.59 8.63 -10.63
C PRO A 120 5.08 8.92 -10.48
N LEU A 121 5.90 7.88 -10.70
CA LEU A 121 7.35 7.90 -10.63
C LEU A 121 7.98 9.04 -11.45
N GLU A 122 7.44 9.31 -12.63
CA GLU A 122 7.92 10.37 -13.53
C GLU A 122 7.65 11.78 -13.00
N GLN A 123 6.82 11.91 -11.97
CA GLN A 123 6.36 13.19 -11.44
C GLN A 123 6.62 13.36 -9.94
N LEU A 124 7.65 12.73 -9.40
CA LEU A 124 8.01 12.80 -7.97
C LEU A 124 8.25 14.23 -7.46
N SER A 125 8.57 15.18 -8.34
CA SER A 125 8.70 16.59 -7.96
C SER A 125 7.40 17.17 -7.36
N TRP A 126 6.24 16.62 -7.70
CA TRP A 126 4.95 17.00 -7.14
C TRP A 126 4.78 16.63 -5.67
N LEU A 127 5.56 15.71 -5.13
CA LEU A 127 5.55 15.39 -3.70
C LEU A 127 5.84 16.61 -2.84
N ARG A 128 6.67 17.56 -3.31
CA ARG A 128 6.91 18.82 -2.58
C ARG A 128 5.63 19.65 -2.45
N ASN A 129 4.82 19.70 -3.51
CA ASN A 129 3.55 20.40 -3.48
C ASN A 129 2.54 19.65 -2.61
N LEU A 130 2.41 18.34 -2.79
CA LEU A 130 1.52 17.49 -2.01
C LEU A 130 1.81 17.61 -0.50
N ARG A 131 3.08 17.50 -0.10
CA ARG A 131 3.52 17.62 1.29
C ARG A 131 3.12 18.96 1.94
N GLN A 132 3.08 20.05 1.17
CA GLN A 132 2.67 21.37 1.67
C GLN A 132 1.14 21.51 1.79
N GLN A 133 0.37 20.62 1.17
CA GLN A 133 -1.09 20.72 1.06
C GLN A 133 -1.85 19.73 1.95
N THR A 134 -1.16 18.74 2.53
CA THR A 134 -1.80 17.75 3.38
C THR A 134 -0.94 17.34 4.56
N SER A 135 -1.61 16.99 5.66
CA SER A 135 -1.01 16.38 6.85
C SER A 135 -1.05 14.85 6.82
N ILE A 136 -1.73 14.23 5.85
CA ILE A 136 -1.77 12.78 5.73
C ILE A 136 -0.35 12.25 5.51
N PRO A 137 0.11 11.24 6.26
CA PRO A 137 1.38 10.58 5.97
C PRO A 137 1.39 9.99 4.55
N ILE A 138 2.50 10.12 3.85
CA ILE A 138 2.65 9.67 2.46
C ILE A 138 3.55 8.43 2.44
N ALA A 139 3.09 7.38 1.78
CA ALA A 139 3.88 6.20 1.45
C ALA A 139 4.09 6.14 -0.06
N GLN A 140 5.32 5.95 -0.52
CA GLN A 140 5.64 5.95 -1.95
C GLN A 140 6.74 4.95 -2.26
N GLY A 141 6.65 4.30 -3.43
CA GLY A 141 7.83 3.68 -3.99
C GLY A 141 7.73 2.23 -4.43
N GLU A 142 6.56 1.65 -4.64
CA GLU A 142 6.46 0.27 -5.16
C GLU A 142 7.13 0.11 -6.54
N LEU A 143 7.20 1.19 -7.33
CA LEU A 143 7.87 1.21 -8.63
C LEU A 143 9.32 1.67 -8.57
N PHE A 144 9.87 2.01 -7.40
CA PHE A 144 11.26 2.42 -7.28
C PHE A 144 12.22 1.23 -7.46
N ASN A 145 13.21 1.40 -8.33
CA ASN A 145 14.17 0.36 -8.67
C ASN A 145 15.63 0.74 -8.35
N ASN A 146 15.91 2.03 -8.16
CA ASN A 146 17.29 2.50 -7.98
C ASN A 146 17.40 3.73 -7.06
N PRO A 147 18.60 4.00 -6.50
CA PRO A 147 18.80 5.08 -5.53
C PRO A 147 18.48 6.49 -6.04
N TYR A 148 18.49 6.73 -7.33
CA TYR A 148 18.19 8.06 -7.89
C TYR A 148 16.72 8.44 -7.73
N GLU A 149 15.84 7.43 -7.58
CA GLU A 149 14.40 7.62 -7.43
C GLU A 149 14.04 7.99 -5.98
N TRP A 150 14.65 7.34 -4.97
CA TRP A 150 14.25 7.54 -3.58
C TRP A 150 15.12 8.48 -2.75
N ARG A 151 16.42 8.67 -3.09
CA ARG A 151 17.32 9.41 -2.21
C ARG A 151 16.89 10.86 -1.96
N THR A 152 16.36 11.54 -2.99
CA THR A 152 15.89 12.91 -2.88
C THR A 152 14.60 13.00 -2.06
N VAL A 153 13.64 12.13 -2.35
CA VAL A 153 12.34 12.15 -1.65
C VAL A 153 12.49 11.78 -0.17
N ILE A 154 13.46 10.92 0.17
CA ILE A 154 13.80 10.59 1.54
C ILE A 154 14.56 11.74 2.21
N ALA A 155 15.63 12.25 1.58
CA ALA A 155 16.49 13.28 2.16
C ALA A 155 15.76 14.61 2.40
N GLU A 156 14.76 14.92 1.57
CA GLU A 156 13.91 16.10 1.72
C GLU A 156 12.65 15.80 2.59
N GLN A 157 12.52 14.58 3.12
CA GLN A 157 11.38 14.16 3.95
C GLN A 157 10.02 14.40 3.26
N LEU A 158 9.95 14.12 1.95
CA LEU A 158 8.73 14.28 1.17
C LEU A 158 7.75 13.13 1.37
N ILE A 159 8.22 12.03 1.95
CA ILE A 159 7.45 10.82 2.28
C ILE A 159 7.70 10.43 3.73
N ASP A 160 6.74 9.74 4.33
CA ASP A 160 6.82 9.21 5.69
C ASP A 160 7.17 7.72 5.72
N PHE A 161 6.83 7.03 4.62
CA PHE A 161 7.10 5.61 4.45
C PHE A 161 7.67 5.34 3.07
N ILE A 162 8.72 4.54 3.03
CA ILE A 162 9.30 4.02 1.79
C ILE A 162 8.77 2.62 1.49
N ARG A 163 8.26 2.39 0.27
CA ARG A 163 7.52 1.20 -0.15
C ARG A 163 8.16 0.45 -1.33
N VAL A 164 9.41 0.15 -1.27
CA VAL A 164 10.06 -0.57 -2.38
C VAL A 164 9.77 -2.08 -2.36
N HIS A 165 9.80 -2.69 -3.53
CA HIS A 165 9.77 -4.14 -3.70
C HIS A 165 11.19 -4.70 -3.58
N ILE A 166 11.43 -5.59 -2.62
CA ILE A 166 12.78 -6.08 -2.30
C ILE A 166 13.49 -6.74 -3.49
N SER A 167 12.75 -7.45 -4.35
CA SER A 167 13.33 -8.08 -5.53
C SER A 167 13.75 -7.08 -6.59
N GLN A 168 12.97 -5.99 -6.78
CA GLN A 168 13.23 -4.97 -7.78
C GLN A 168 14.45 -4.11 -7.42
N VAL A 169 14.68 -3.85 -6.13
CA VAL A 169 15.85 -3.10 -5.70
C VAL A 169 17.13 -3.95 -5.59
N GLY A 170 17.04 -5.26 -5.93
CA GLY A 170 18.20 -6.16 -6.01
C GLY A 170 18.44 -7.02 -4.77
N GLY A 171 17.43 -7.22 -3.91
CA GLY A 171 17.46 -8.15 -2.78
C GLY A 171 17.83 -7.51 -1.44
N ILE A 172 18.23 -8.34 -0.48
CA ILE A 172 18.41 -7.96 0.93
C ILE A 172 19.45 -6.85 1.13
N THR A 173 20.60 -6.92 0.46
CA THR A 173 21.69 -5.97 0.69
C THR A 173 21.31 -4.53 0.29
N PRO A 174 20.78 -4.24 -0.93
CA PRO A 174 20.33 -2.90 -1.27
C PRO A 174 19.11 -2.45 -0.44
N ALA A 175 18.18 -3.35 -0.13
CA ALA A 175 17.04 -3.04 0.72
C ALA A 175 17.50 -2.62 2.14
N ARG A 176 18.46 -3.32 2.74
CA ARG A 176 19.03 -2.95 4.04
C ARG A 176 19.76 -1.60 3.99
N LYS A 177 20.49 -1.31 2.92
CA LYS A 177 21.14 0.01 2.74
C LYS A 177 20.10 1.13 2.64
N LEU A 178 19.02 0.90 1.91
CA LEU A 178 17.90 1.84 1.81
C LEU A 178 17.23 2.06 3.17
N GLN A 179 16.94 0.98 3.91
CA GLN A 179 16.34 1.07 5.24
C GLN A 179 17.17 1.93 6.19
N ILE A 180 18.50 1.70 6.25
CA ILE A 180 19.42 2.49 7.09
C ILE A 180 19.47 3.96 6.64
N PHE A 181 19.46 4.21 5.32
CA PHE A 181 19.41 5.56 4.80
C PHE A 181 18.10 6.27 5.19
N ALA A 182 16.96 5.61 5.02
CA ALA A 182 15.64 6.14 5.38
C ALA A 182 15.55 6.46 6.89
N GLU A 183 16.11 5.61 7.73
CA GLU A 183 16.17 5.78 9.19
C GLU A 183 16.81 7.11 9.59
N GLN A 184 17.88 7.53 8.92
CA GLN A 184 18.60 8.79 9.21
C GLN A 184 17.74 10.04 8.99
N PHE A 185 16.68 9.93 8.17
CA PHE A 185 15.76 11.02 7.84
C PHE A 185 14.39 10.85 8.51
N GLY A 186 14.22 9.86 9.40
CA GLY A 186 12.95 9.60 10.09
C GLY A 186 11.89 8.96 9.20
N VAL A 187 12.23 8.50 8.00
CA VAL A 187 11.33 7.79 7.09
C VAL A 187 11.26 6.32 7.50
N ARG A 188 10.05 5.81 7.64
CA ARG A 188 9.79 4.41 8.03
C ARG A 188 9.70 3.48 6.84
N THR A 189 9.85 2.17 7.09
CA THR A 189 9.66 1.15 6.05
C THR A 189 8.22 0.66 6.01
N ALA A 190 7.72 0.40 4.80
CA ALA A 190 6.46 -0.26 4.50
C ALA A 190 6.62 -1.07 3.21
N TRP A 191 7.46 -2.13 3.27
CA TRP A 191 7.85 -2.88 2.07
C TRP A 191 6.65 -3.36 1.26
N HIS A 192 6.72 -3.16 -0.06
CA HIS A 192 5.75 -3.68 -1.00
C HIS A 192 5.69 -5.22 -0.91
N GLY A 193 4.51 -5.75 -0.68
CA GLY A 193 4.26 -7.17 -0.45
C GLY A 193 3.01 -7.67 -1.17
N PRO A 194 2.94 -7.54 -2.52
CA PRO A 194 1.78 -7.93 -3.31
C PRO A 194 1.62 -9.45 -3.36
N GLY A 195 0.44 -9.90 -3.78
CA GLY A 195 0.08 -11.30 -3.80
C GLY A 195 0.86 -12.19 -4.76
N ASP A 196 1.49 -11.62 -5.75
CA ASP A 196 2.36 -12.29 -6.72
C ASP A 196 3.84 -12.32 -6.30
N MET A 197 4.15 -11.76 -5.13
CA MET A 197 5.50 -11.77 -4.58
C MET A 197 5.91 -13.15 -4.10
N SER A 198 7.16 -13.53 -4.39
CA SER A 198 7.72 -14.80 -3.90
C SER A 198 7.69 -14.90 -2.37
N PRO A 199 7.32 -16.06 -1.79
CA PRO A 199 7.40 -16.29 -0.33
C PRO A 199 8.79 -16.05 0.25
N LEU A 200 9.86 -16.28 -0.51
CA LEU A 200 11.23 -15.96 -0.10
C LEU A 200 11.44 -14.46 0.05
N ALA A 201 10.86 -13.66 -0.83
CA ALA A 201 10.94 -12.22 -0.76
C ALA A 201 10.12 -11.67 0.42
N HIS A 202 8.93 -12.23 0.70
CA HIS A 202 8.18 -11.93 1.94
C HIS A 202 8.99 -12.26 3.19
N ALA A 203 9.61 -13.42 3.25
CA ALA A 203 10.48 -13.80 4.38
C ALA A 203 11.65 -12.81 4.54
N ALA A 204 12.27 -12.39 3.44
CA ALA A 204 13.35 -11.41 3.46
C ALA A 204 12.87 -10.04 3.99
N ASN A 205 11.69 -9.57 3.58
CA ASN A 205 11.08 -8.35 4.13
C ASN A 205 10.94 -8.45 5.65
N ILE A 206 10.34 -9.53 6.16
CA ILE A 206 10.14 -9.73 7.60
C ILE A 206 11.47 -9.72 8.36
N HIS A 207 12.51 -10.37 7.83
CA HIS A 207 13.82 -10.34 8.47
C HIS A 207 14.44 -8.94 8.52
N ILE A 208 14.27 -8.14 7.47
CA ILE A 208 14.71 -6.74 7.47
C ILE A 208 13.91 -5.93 8.48
N ASP A 209 12.58 -6.10 8.51
CA ASP A 209 11.69 -5.39 9.42
C ASP A 209 12.01 -5.66 10.89
N LEU A 210 12.26 -6.93 11.24
CA LEU A 210 12.64 -7.31 12.61
C LEU A 210 13.99 -6.71 13.04
N ALA A 211 14.85 -6.38 12.08
CA ALA A 211 16.16 -5.78 12.31
C ALA A 211 16.16 -4.24 12.16
N ALA A 212 15.03 -3.64 11.78
CA ALA A 212 14.92 -2.22 11.48
C ALA A 212 14.38 -1.43 12.67
N GLN A 213 15.05 -0.31 13.04
CA GLN A 213 14.55 0.60 14.07
C GLN A 213 13.40 1.48 13.56
N ASN A 214 13.39 1.75 12.25
CA ASN A 214 12.37 2.55 11.56
C ASN A 214 11.27 1.69 10.90
N PHE A 215 11.03 0.49 11.40
CA PHE A 215 9.93 -0.35 10.91
C PHE A 215 8.58 0.36 11.10
N GLY A 216 7.82 0.49 10.02
CA GLY A 216 6.47 1.03 10.02
C GLY A 216 5.41 -0.07 10.01
N VAL A 217 5.20 -0.67 8.87
CA VAL A 217 4.21 -1.73 8.65
C VAL A 217 4.66 -2.60 7.47
N GLN A 218 4.31 -3.89 7.46
CA GLN A 218 4.53 -4.78 6.31
C GLN A 218 3.24 -4.96 5.52
N GLU A 219 3.29 -4.76 4.22
CA GLU A 219 2.19 -5.15 3.36
C GLU A 219 2.09 -6.67 3.26
N TRP A 220 0.86 -7.18 3.37
CA TRP A 220 0.58 -8.59 3.22
C TRP A 220 -0.76 -8.77 2.51
N SER A 221 -0.74 -9.09 1.22
CA SER A 221 -1.94 -9.22 0.39
C SER A 221 -2.86 -10.39 0.78
N GLY A 222 -2.37 -11.36 1.55
CA GLY A 222 -3.14 -12.50 1.99
C GLY A 222 -3.28 -13.62 0.96
N ILE A 223 -2.63 -13.50 -0.21
CA ILE A 223 -2.63 -14.57 -1.20
C ILE A 223 -1.63 -15.65 -0.77
N GLU A 224 -2.13 -16.87 -0.65
CA GLU A 224 -1.28 -18.04 -0.37
C GLU A 224 -0.51 -18.42 -1.65
N PRO A 225 0.79 -18.63 -1.56
CA PRO A 225 1.55 -19.13 -2.70
C PRO A 225 1.06 -20.53 -3.10
N PRO A 226 1.16 -20.91 -4.39
CA PRO A 226 0.80 -22.24 -4.83
C PRO A 226 1.49 -23.34 -4.02
N ASN A 227 0.80 -24.43 -3.70
CA ASN A 227 1.30 -25.50 -2.86
C ASN A 227 2.67 -26.08 -3.27
N PHE A 228 2.99 -26.08 -4.58
CA PHE A 228 4.28 -26.55 -5.06
C PHE A 228 5.43 -25.62 -4.61
N VAL A 229 5.20 -24.30 -4.55
CA VAL A 229 6.20 -23.34 -4.05
C VAL A 229 6.44 -23.54 -2.55
N ILE A 230 5.38 -23.83 -1.80
CA ILE A 230 5.48 -24.15 -0.37
C ILE A 230 6.27 -25.45 -0.15
N GLN A 231 6.06 -26.47 -0.99
CA GLN A 231 6.78 -27.74 -0.89
C GLN A 231 8.27 -27.60 -1.19
N GLU A 232 8.65 -26.79 -2.18
CA GLU A 232 10.06 -26.50 -2.50
C GLU A 232 10.76 -25.72 -1.38
N LEU A 233 10.03 -24.83 -0.70
CA LEU A 233 10.54 -24.05 0.42
C LEU A 233 10.62 -24.84 1.73
N LYS A 234 9.87 -25.92 1.84
CA LYS A 234 9.90 -26.85 2.98
C LYS A 234 11.14 -27.73 3.02
N GLY A 235 12.26 -27.39 2.48
CA GLY A 235 13.48 -28.22 2.56
C GLY A 235 13.47 -29.28 3.66
N PRO A 236 14.38 -30.24 3.73
CA PRO A 236 14.30 -31.41 4.61
C PRO A 236 14.12 -31.11 6.11
N HIS A 237 14.14 -29.83 6.50
CA HIS A 237 14.02 -29.41 7.90
C HIS A 237 12.83 -28.48 8.19
N GLY A 238 11.92 -28.21 7.23
CA GLY A 238 10.65 -27.50 7.48
C GLY A 238 10.75 -26.04 7.99
N ALA A 239 11.94 -25.51 8.14
CA ALA A 239 12.23 -24.34 8.97
C ALA A 239 11.75 -22.99 8.40
N LEU A 240 11.44 -22.88 7.11
CA LEU A 240 11.12 -21.58 6.49
C LEU A 240 9.65 -21.16 6.67
N LEU A 241 8.76 -22.11 6.97
CA LEU A 241 7.30 -21.81 7.11
C LEU A 241 6.88 -21.46 8.54
N ASP A 242 7.71 -21.72 9.55
CA ASP A 242 7.46 -21.33 10.93
C ASP A 242 7.51 -19.78 11.14
N VAL A 243 7.94 -19.04 10.10
CA VAL A 243 7.96 -17.57 10.11
C VAL A 243 6.58 -16.97 9.89
N PHE A 244 5.62 -17.77 9.41
CA PHE A 244 4.26 -17.32 9.10
C PHE A 244 3.24 -18.10 9.95
N PRO A 245 3.06 -17.74 11.24
CA PRO A 245 2.06 -18.39 12.06
C PRO A 245 0.66 -18.07 11.52
N GLY A 246 -0.05 -19.09 11.04
CA GLY A 246 -1.41 -18.98 10.53
C GLY A 246 -1.58 -19.25 9.03
N MET A 247 -0.54 -19.71 8.35
CA MET A 247 -0.70 -20.33 7.01
C MET A 247 -0.92 -21.83 7.10
#